data_220d860791b0f97efb4f297611b15ff1
#
_entry.id   220d860791b0f97efb4f297611b15ff1
#
_cell.length_a   1.000
_cell.length_b   1.000
_cell.length_c   1.000
_cell.angle_alpha   90.00
_cell.angle_beta   90.00
_cell.angle_gamma   90.00
#
_symmetry.space_group_name_H-M   'P 1'
#
loop_
_entity.id
_entity.type
_entity.pdbx_description
1 polymer ?
#
loop_
_entity_poly.entity_id
_entity_poly.type
_entity_poly.pdbx_seq_one_letter_code
_entity_poly.pdbx_strand_id
1 'polypeptide(L)'
;MLTHSYQCTTSSIANKSVLRVHVPIERLAIDIKEGLCESKVVAKQYGHVEIYWGGNLAEQIEFLAKGVADVILSKENVMQALMAESTHNYRPIIGYQNYTAFFISNKEKPKLNKAYFLDKRIGLLDYPTSRSGHILPKQAFKQLDIDLDALDIVYASTHTSLRDKLAKGEVDIISSYWRKDDQVRFSNNYIVPIGGEIVGSRWFLKMNDENIDLACELQSVISALARSHSSSYFKSLQQYWQCEKSPYHFLGEQV
;
A
#
# COMPACT_ATOMS: atom_id res chain seq x y z
N MET A 1 12.00 -17.22 -1.12
CA MET A 1 12.87 -16.11 -1.59
C MET A 1 12.12 -15.37 -2.67
N LEU A 2 12.00 -14.05 -2.60
CA LEU A 2 11.33 -13.29 -3.66
C LEU A 2 12.08 -13.48 -4.96
N THR A 3 11.40 -13.99 -5.99
CA THR A 3 12.02 -14.41 -7.25
C THR A 3 11.98 -13.34 -8.34
N HIS A 4 11.24 -12.23 -8.10
CA HIS A 4 11.06 -11.17 -9.07
C HIS A 4 11.76 -9.91 -8.59
N SER A 5 12.69 -9.40 -9.38
CA SER A 5 13.38 -8.15 -9.12
C SER A 5 13.72 -7.40 -10.40
N TYR A 6 13.78 -6.07 -10.30
CA TYR A 6 14.42 -5.19 -11.26
C TYR A 6 15.72 -4.67 -10.66
N GLN A 7 16.72 -4.49 -11.52
CA GLN A 7 18.02 -3.95 -11.13
C GLN A 7 18.42 -2.80 -12.04
N CYS A 8 19.16 -1.87 -11.49
CA CYS A 8 19.84 -0.85 -12.26
C CYS A 8 21.14 -0.42 -11.57
N THR A 9 22.00 0.22 -12.35
CA THR A 9 23.21 0.88 -11.87
C THR A 9 22.96 2.37 -11.73
N THR A 10 23.42 2.97 -10.66
CA THR A 10 23.39 4.42 -10.46
C THR A 10 24.53 5.10 -11.24
N SER A 11 24.60 6.44 -11.16
CA SER A 11 25.73 7.18 -11.73
C SER A 11 27.05 7.02 -10.96
N SER A 12 27.06 6.30 -9.83
CA SER A 12 28.28 6.06 -9.04
C SER A 12 29.11 4.93 -9.64
N ILE A 13 30.31 5.27 -10.06
CA ILE A 13 31.27 4.27 -10.59
C ILE A 13 32.05 3.57 -9.46
N ALA A 14 32.23 4.24 -8.33
CA ALA A 14 33.09 3.77 -7.25
C ALA A 14 32.36 2.95 -6.18
N ASN A 15 31.04 3.14 -6.02
CA ASN A 15 30.28 2.50 -4.96
C ASN A 15 29.70 1.15 -5.39
N LYS A 16 29.89 0.12 -4.56
CA LYS A 16 29.39 -1.24 -4.80
C LYS A 16 28.18 -1.61 -3.92
N SER A 17 27.77 -0.73 -3.02
CA SER A 17 26.63 -0.97 -2.14
C SER A 17 25.34 -1.03 -2.95
N VAL A 18 24.38 -1.82 -2.48
CA VAL A 18 23.10 -2.06 -3.13
C VAL A 18 21.97 -1.50 -2.26
N LEU A 19 21.18 -0.60 -2.81
CA LEU A 19 19.91 -0.18 -2.21
C LEU A 19 18.83 -1.21 -2.54
N ARG A 20 18.29 -1.86 -1.50
CA ARG A 20 17.25 -2.87 -1.66
C ARG A 20 15.89 -2.29 -1.31
N VAL A 21 14.99 -2.36 -2.29
CA VAL A 21 13.62 -1.84 -2.18
C VAL A 21 12.62 -2.98 -2.31
N HIS A 22 11.60 -3.00 -1.46
CA HIS A 22 10.48 -3.93 -1.57
C HIS A 22 9.16 -3.21 -1.80
N VAL A 23 8.42 -3.65 -2.79
CA VAL A 23 7.07 -3.15 -3.11
C VAL A 23 6.09 -4.33 -3.33
N PRO A 24 4.79 -4.14 -3.07
CA PRO A 24 3.84 -5.26 -3.16
C PRO A 24 3.52 -5.72 -4.58
N ILE A 25 3.68 -4.86 -5.59
CA ILE A 25 3.29 -5.15 -6.98
C ILE A 25 4.33 -4.65 -7.99
N GLU A 26 4.42 -5.34 -9.12
CA GLU A 26 5.37 -5.05 -10.20
C GLU A 26 5.27 -3.62 -10.74
N ARG A 27 4.08 -3.10 -10.92
CA ARG A 27 3.88 -1.75 -11.45
C ARG A 27 4.60 -0.70 -10.62
N LEU A 28 4.53 -0.79 -9.30
CA LEU A 28 5.23 0.13 -8.41
C LEU A 28 6.76 -0.05 -8.48
N ALA A 29 7.24 -1.28 -8.72
CA ALA A 29 8.66 -1.53 -8.92
C ALA A 29 9.19 -0.84 -10.19
N ILE A 30 8.43 -0.90 -11.27
CA ILE A 30 8.75 -0.20 -12.53
C ILE A 30 8.75 1.32 -12.30
N ASP A 31 7.69 1.82 -11.67
CA ASP A 31 7.50 3.26 -11.51
C ASP A 31 8.60 3.90 -10.64
N ILE A 32 9.03 3.25 -9.54
CA ILE A 32 10.05 3.82 -8.64
C ILE A 32 11.49 3.61 -9.15
N LYS A 33 11.71 2.63 -10.00
CA LYS A 33 13.05 2.26 -10.48
C LYS A 33 13.77 3.46 -11.10
N GLU A 34 13.14 4.13 -12.05
CA GLU A 34 13.73 5.25 -12.78
C GLU A 34 14.19 6.36 -11.84
N GLY A 35 13.30 6.80 -10.96
CA GLY A 35 13.60 7.88 -10.02
C GLY A 35 14.75 7.55 -9.05
N LEU A 36 14.84 6.32 -8.57
CA LEU A 36 15.93 5.91 -7.68
C LEU A 36 17.25 5.71 -8.43
N CYS A 37 17.21 5.14 -9.64
CA CYS A 37 18.42 4.87 -10.43
C CYS A 37 19.08 6.16 -10.94
N GLU A 38 18.30 7.19 -11.23
CA GLU A 38 18.78 8.48 -11.71
C GLU A 38 19.13 9.46 -10.56
N SER A 39 18.78 9.12 -9.32
CA SER A 39 19.02 9.98 -8.17
C SER A 39 20.50 10.14 -7.86
N LYS A 40 20.97 11.39 -7.89
CA LYS A 40 22.33 11.73 -7.46
C LYS A 40 22.54 11.53 -5.94
N VAL A 41 21.48 11.61 -5.15
CA VAL A 41 21.53 11.35 -3.70
C VAL A 41 21.73 9.87 -3.44
N VAL A 42 20.96 9.00 -4.11
CA VAL A 42 21.14 7.54 -4.05
C VAL A 42 22.57 7.17 -4.50
N ALA A 43 23.06 7.75 -5.58
CA ALA A 43 24.40 7.47 -6.12
C ALA A 43 25.55 7.85 -5.19
N LYS A 44 25.35 8.71 -4.18
CA LYS A 44 26.40 9.01 -3.17
C LYS A 44 26.75 7.78 -2.34
N GLN A 45 25.80 6.90 -2.06
CA GLN A 45 25.96 5.77 -1.16
C GLN A 45 25.85 4.42 -1.86
N TYR A 46 25.06 4.34 -2.94
CA TYR A 46 24.72 3.07 -3.59
C TYR A 46 25.12 3.08 -5.07
N GLY A 47 25.84 2.04 -5.49
CA GLY A 47 26.17 1.83 -6.90
C GLY A 47 25.09 1.09 -7.67
N HIS A 48 24.24 0.37 -6.96
CA HIS A 48 23.16 -0.43 -7.54
C HIS A 48 21.86 -0.27 -6.77
N VAL A 49 20.74 -0.41 -7.47
CA VAL A 49 19.39 -0.48 -6.87
C VAL A 49 18.76 -1.80 -7.29
N GLU A 50 18.26 -2.55 -6.32
CA GLU A 50 17.48 -3.78 -6.52
C GLU A 50 16.08 -3.58 -5.97
N ILE A 51 15.05 -3.80 -6.81
CA ILE A 51 13.66 -3.62 -6.42
C ILE A 51 12.95 -4.96 -6.54
N TYR A 52 12.50 -5.46 -5.41
CA TYR A 52 11.81 -6.75 -5.29
C TYR A 52 10.30 -6.55 -5.23
N TRP A 53 9.55 -7.43 -5.89
CA TRP A 53 8.09 -7.45 -5.81
C TRP A 53 7.53 -8.86 -5.90
N GLY A 54 6.22 -9.00 -5.60
CA GLY A 54 5.49 -10.26 -5.72
C GLY A 54 5.87 -11.27 -4.63
N GLY A 55 5.82 -12.54 -4.99
CA GLY A 55 5.93 -13.64 -4.04
C GLY A 55 4.62 -13.91 -3.29
N ASN A 56 4.54 -15.06 -2.63
CA ASN A 56 3.44 -15.33 -1.72
C ASN A 56 3.62 -14.55 -0.41
N LEU A 57 2.56 -14.51 0.39
CA LEU A 57 2.58 -13.75 1.65
C LEU A 57 3.68 -14.21 2.62
N ALA A 58 3.95 -15.52 2.70
CA ALA A 58 4.97 -16.05 3.59
C ALA A 58 6.38 -15.58 3.18
N GLU A 59 6.69 -15.58 1.88
CA GLU A 59 7.96 -15.07 1.35
C GLU A 59 8.11 -13.57 1.61
N GLN A 60 7.04 -12.78 1.44
CA GLN A 60 7.05 -11.36 1.75
C GLN A 60 7.31 -11.11 3.23
N ILE A 61 6.62 -11.82 4.12
CA ILE A 61 6.80 -11.73 5.57
C ILE A 61 8.23 -12.11 5.97
N GLU A 62 8.76 -13.20 5.42
CA GLU A 62 10.13 -13.63 5.70
C GLU A 62 11.16 -12.58 5.26
N PHE A 63 10.99 -12.01 4.07
CA PHE A 63 11.86 -10.96 3.55
C PHE A 63 11.86 -9.71 4.45
N LEU A 64 10.68 -9.28 4.90
CA LEU A 64 10.53 -8.15 5.81
C LEU A 64 11.07 -8.46 7.21
N ALA A 65 10.77 -9.63 7.75
CA ALA A 65 11.19 -10.04 9.08
C ALA A 65 12.72 -10.15 9.21
N LYS A 66 13.42 -10.48 8.13
CA LYS A 66 14.90 -10.49 8.06
C LYS A 66 15.52 -9.10 7.92
N GLY A 67 14.72 -8.06 7.70
CA GLY A 67 15.21 -6.70 7.50
C GLY A 67 16.14 -6.55 6.29
N VAL A 68 15.88 -7.30 5.21
CA VAL A 68 16.73 -7.30 4.01
C VAL A 68 16.60 -6.02 3.21
N ALA A 69 15.39 -5.46 3.13
CA ALA A 69 15.16 -4.23 2.38
C ALA A 69 15.59 -3.00 3.16
N ASP A 70 16.15 -2.02 2.46
CA ASP A 70 16.43 -0.69 3.00
C ASP A 70 15.18 0.19 2.93
N VAL A 71 14.39 0.04 1.87
CA VAL A 71 13.13 0.77 1.64
C VAL A 71 11.98 -0.20 1.42
N ILE A 72 10.85 0.04 2.07
CA ILE A 72 9.67 -0.83 2.00
C ILE A 72 8.41 -0.02 1.82
N LEU A 73 7.57 -0.39 0.86
CA LEU A 73 6.17 0.01 0.85
C LEU A 73 5.34 -1.08 1.53
N SER A 74 4.78 -0.77 2.69
CA SER A 74 4.02 -1.73 3.48
C SER A 74 2.83 -1.09 4.18
N LYS A 75 1.98 -1.97 4.72
CA LYS A 75 0.86 -1.60 5.58
C LYS A 75 1.33 -1.54 7.03
N GLU A 76 0.79 -0.60 7.79
CA GLU A 76 1.13 -0.44 9.19
C GLU A 76 0.90 -1.72 10.01
N ASN A 77 -0.24 -2.40 9.79
CA ASN A 77 -0.54 -3.65 10.50
C ASN A 77 0.48 -4.78 10.23
N VAL A 78 1.09 -4.82 9.05
CA VAL A 78 2.16 -5.78 8.73
C VAL A 78 3.44 -5.41 9.47
N MET A 79 3.83 -4.13 9.42
CA MET A 79 5.03 -3.64 10.11
C MET A 79 4.95 -3.83 11.63
N GLN A 80 3.79 -3.57 12.22
CA GLN A 80 3.52 -3.79 13.65
C GLN A 80 3.57 -5.29 14.02
N ALA A 81 2.91 -6.14 13.24
CA ALA A 81 2.90 -7.59 13.48
C ALA A 81 4.31 -8.20 13.46
N LEU A 82 5.21 -7.66 12.65
CA LEU A 82 6.61 -8.08 12.55
C LEU A 82 7.54 -7.31 13.50
N MET A 83 7.02 -6.38 14.29
CA MET A 83 7.81 -5.47 15.14
C MET A 83 8.95 -4.79 14.36
N ALA A 84 8.73 -4.52 13.06
CA ALA A 84 9.76 -4.12 12.12
C ALA A 84 10.41 -2.77 12.48
N GLU A 85 9.63 -1.84 13.03
CA GLU A 85 10.13 -0.54 13.47
C GLU A 85 11.11 -0.66 14.66
N SER A 86 10.82 -1.53 15.62
CA SER A 86 11.68 -1.74 16.80
C SER A 86 12.87 -2.66 16.51
N THR A 87 12.67 -3.68 15.66
CA THR A 87 13.70 -4.68 15.38
C THR A 87 14.73 -4.22 14.36
N HIS A 88 14.28 -3.50 13.32
CA HIS A 88 15.13 -3.10 12.19
C HIS A 88 15.20 -1.58 12.00
N ASN A 89 14.66 -0.80 12.94
CA ASN A 89 14.65 0.65 12.89
C ASN A 89 14.03 1.25 11.62
N TYR A 90 12.98 0.62 11.08
CA TYR A 90 12.22 1.21 9.99
C TYR A 90 11.45 2.44 10.49
N ARG A 91 11.49 3.53 9.71
CA ARG A 91 10.73 4.75 9.99
C ARG A 91 9.86 5.12 8.80
N PRO A 92 8.60 5.52 9.02
CA PRO A 92 7.75 6.00 7.95
C PRO A 92 8.27 7.33 7.42
N ILE A 93 8.40 7.44 6.11
CA ILE A 93 8.91 8.64 5.43
C ILE A 93 7.78 9.41 4.77
N ILE A 94 7.00 8.72 3.95
CA ILE A 94 5.87 9.26 3.21
C ILE A 94 4.85 8.13 2.99
N GLY A 95 3.57 8.45 2.89
CA GLY A 95 2.55 7.45 2.70
C GLY A 95 1.33 7.99 1.99
N TYR A 96 0.37 7.10 1.78
CA TYR A 96 -0.90 7.42 1.14
C TYR A 96 -1.94 7.77 2.19
N GLN A 97 -2.95 8.55 1.77
CA GLN A 97 -4.02 8.99 2.66
C GLN A 97 -4.79 7.82 3.27
N ASN A 98 -5.35 8.07 4.42
CA ASN A 98 -6.29 7.17 5.05
C ASN A 98 -7.54 7.01 4.18
N TYR A 99 -8.23 5.90 4.35
CA TYR A 99 -9.44 5.58 3.59
C TYR A 99 -10.42 4.78 4.44
N THR A 100 -11.65 4.68 3.98
CA THR A 100 -12.70 3.90 4.63
C THR A 100 -13.03 2.65 3.80
N ALA A 101 -13.22 1.52 4.48
CA ALA A 101 -13.77 0.32 3.87
C ALA A 101 -15.29 0.36 3.88
N PHE A 102 -15.90 -0.25 2.87
CA PHE A 102 -17.35 -0.34 2.71
C PHE A 102 -17.78 -1.74 2.31
N PHE A 103 -18.95 -2.15 2.77
CA PHE A 103 -19.74 -3.11 2.03
C PHE A 103 -20.43 -2.37 0.89
N ILE A 104 -20.27 -2.89 -0.33
CA ILE A 104 -20.77 -2.30 -1.57
C ILE A 104 -21.71 -3.32 -2.22
N SER A 105 -22.92 -2.90 -2.56
CA SER A 105 -23.89 -3.68 -3.32
C SER A 105 -24.30 -2.94 -4.60
N ASN A 106 -24.88 -3.63 -5.55
CA ASN A 106 -25.43 -3.03 -6.76
C ASN A 106 -26.98 -2.98 -6.80
N LYS A 107 -27.64 -3.49 -5.76
CA LYS A 107 -29.11 -3.61 -5.74
C LYS A 107 -29.79 -2.83 -4.61
N GLU A 108 -29.16 -2.79 -3.44
CA GLU A 108 -29.73 -2.21 -2.24
C GLU A 108 -28.64 -1.77 -1.26
N LYS A 109 -28.98 -0.90 -0.31
CA LYS A 109 -28.04 -0.52 0.75
C LYS A 109 -27.84 -1.71 1.70
N PRO A 110 -26.60 -2.18 1.92
CA PRO A 110 -26.31 -3.26 2.84
C PRO A 110 -26.80 -2.96 4.27
N LYS A 111 -27.33 -3.96 4.94
CA LYS A 111 -27.78 -3.87 6.34
C LYS A 111 -26.81 -4.63 7.23
N LEU A 112 -26.29 -3.97 8.27
CA LEU A 112 -25.32 -4.58 9.19
C LEU A 112 -26.04 -5.46 10.23
N ASN A 113 -26.62 -6.57 9.78
CA ASN A 113 -27.21 -7.57 10.64
C ASN A 113 -27.04 -8.99 10.08
N LYS A 114 -27.14 -9.98 10.96
CA LYS A 114 -26.91 -11.40 10.65
C LYS A 114 -27.83 -11.91 9.55
N ALA A 115 -29.13 -11.67 9.66
CA ALA A 115 -30.12 -12.17 8.71
C ALA A 115 -29.86 -11.70 7.28
N TYR A 116 -29.40 -10.46 7.13
CA TYR A 116 -29.09 -9.90 5.82
C TYR A 116 -27.90 -10.61 5.16
N PHE A 117 -26.80 -10.83 5.89
CA PHE A 117 -25.60 -11.44 5.31
C PHE A 117 -25.73 -12.92 5.02
N LEU A 118 -26.52 -13.67 5.80
CA LEU A 118 -26.74 -15.11 5.59
C LEU A 118 -27.46 -15.43 4.27
N ASP A 119 -28.14 -14.46 3.67
CA ASP A 119 -28.88 -14.59 2.42
C ASP A 119 -28.13 -14.03 1.20
N LYS A 120 -26.83 -13.72 1.34
CA LYS A 120 -26.04 -13.04 0.31
C LYS A 120 -24.76 -13.79 -0.05
N ARG A 121 -24.41 -13.75 -1.33
CA ARG A 121 -23.07 -14.13 -1.80
C ARG A 121 -22.13 -12.94 -1.59
N ILE A 122 -21.07 -13.16 -0.82
CA ILE A 122 -20.21 -12.08 -0.33
C ILE A 122 -18.83 -12.21 -0.95
N GLY A 123 -18.40 -11.21 -1.72
CA GLY A 123 -17.06 -11.15 -2.29
C GLY A 123 -16.04 -10.58 -1.31
N LEU A 124 -15.00 -11.34 -1.00
CA LEU A 124 -13.85 -10.92 -0.21
C LEU A 124 -12.54 -11.14 -0.96
N LEU A 125 -11.46 -10.50 -0.51
CA LEU A 125 -10.14 -10.77 -1.04
C LEU A 125 -9.52 -12.01 -0.40
N ASP A 126 -8.93 -12.85 -1.24
CA ASP A 126 -8.01 -13.92 -0.83
C ASP A 126 -6.62 -13.33 -0.57
N TYR A 127 -6.56 -12.39 0.36
CA TYR A 127 -5.31 -11.73 0.76
C TYR A 127 -5.37 -11.34 2.25
N PRO A 128 -4.83 -12.17 3.15
CA PRO A 128 -5.04 -12.05 4.60
C PRO A 128 -4.61 -10.71 5.22
N THR A 129 -3.67 -9.99 4.63
CA THR A 129 -3.26 -8.67 5.12
C THR A 129 -4.09 -7.51 4.54
N SER A 130 -5.07 -7.78 3.69
CA SER A 130 -5.95 -6.73 3.17
C SER A 130 -6.92 -6.26 4.24
N ARG A 131 -6.79 -5.01 4.67
CA ARG A 131 -7.68 -4.44 5.69
C ARG A 131 -9.12 -4.31 5.18
N SER A 132 -9.32 -3.66 4.04
CA SER A 132 -10.66 -3.42 3.48
C SER A 132 -11.29 -4.64 2.81
N GLY A 133 -10.51 -5.57 2.29
CA GLY A 133 -11.05 -6.72 1.55
C GLY A 133 -11.09 -8.03 2.34
N HIS A 134 -10.45 -8.11 3.51
CA HIS A 134 -10.34 -9.36 4.28
C HIS A 134 -10.53 -9.17 5.78
N ILE A 135 -9.71 -8.31 6.42
CA ILE A 135 -9.67 -8.20 7.89
C ILE A 135 -10.95 -7.57 8.42
N LEU A 136 -11.29 -6.36 7.97
CA LEU A 136 -12.43 -5.61 8.50
C LEU A 136 -13.78 -6.29 8.24
N PRO A 137 -14.09 -6.83 7.04
CA PRO A 137 -15.35 -7.53 6.86
C PRO A 137 -15.48 -8.75 7.77
N LYS A 138 -14.41 -9.54 7.97
CA LYS A 138 -14.43 -10.68 8.88
C LYS A 138 -14.61 -10.26 10.35
N GLN A 139 -13.99 -9.14 10.75
CA GLN A 139 -14.23 -8.56 12.08
C GLN A 139 -15.68 -8.10 12.23
N ALA A 140 -16.26 -7.47 11.21
CA ALA A 140 -17.66 -7.05 11.22
C ALA A 140 -18.61 -8.25 11.35
N PHE A 141 -18.37 -9.34 10.63
CA PHE A 141 -19.16 -10.57 10.78
C PHE A 141 -19.06 -11.15 12.18
N LYS A 142 -17.85 -11.18 12.76
CA LYS A 142 -17.66 -11.63 14.15
C LYS A 142 -18.40 -10.75 15.16
N GLN A 143 -18.42 -9.43 14.96
CA GLN A 143 -19.16 -8.48 15.82
C GLN A 143 -20.68 -8.68 15.71
N LEU A 144 -21.17 -9.18 14.59
CA LEU A 144 -22.57 -9.52 14.36
C LEU A 144 -22.93 -10.96 14.78
N ASP A 145 -22.01 -11.64 15.45
CA ASP A 145 -22.15 -13.04 15.86
C ASP A 145 -22.47 -13.98 14.69
N ILE A 146 -21.77 -13.78 13.59
CA ILE A 146 -21.87 -14.59 12.37
C ILE A 146 -20.66 -15.50 12.27
N ASP A 147 -20.89 -16.80 12.19
CA ASP A 147 -19.86 -17.77 11.84
C ASP A 147 -19.50 -17.62 10.36
N LEU A 148 -18.22 -17.56 10.04
CA LEU A 148 -17.75 -17.43 8.66
C LEU A 148 -18.15 -18.64 7.80
N ASP A 149 -18.21 -19.82 8.39
CA ASP A 149 -18.61 -21.06 7.71
C ASP A 149 -20.10 -21.09 7.32
N ALA A 150 -20.90 -20.21 7.94
CA ALA A 150 -22.31 -20.03 7.61
C ALA A 150 -22.55 -19.07 6.43
N LEU A 151 -21.50 -18.37 5.97
CA LEU A 151 -21.59 -17.39 4.90
C LEU A 151 -21.20 -17.98 3.54
N ASP A 152 -21.89 -17.58 2.49
CA ASP A 152 -21.50 -17.85 1.10
C ASP A 152 -20.43 -16.84 0.67
N ILE A 153 -19.14 -17.16 0.90
CA ILE A 153 -18.01 -16.29 0.61
C ILE A 153 -17.34 -16.70 -0.71
N VAL A 154 -17.26 -15.75 -1.63
CA VAL A 154 -16.55 -15.88 -2.91
C VAL A 154 -15.26 -15.06 -2.82
N TYR A 155 -14.13 -15.73 -2.90
CA TYR A 155 -12.83 -15.07 -2.87
C TYR A 155 -12.38 -14.60 -4.26
N ALA A 156 -11.67 -13.46 -4.28
CA ALA A 156 -11.04 -12.91 -5.48
C ALA A 156 -9.64 -12.39 -5.15
N SER A 157 -8.75 -12.38 -6.14
CA SER A 157 -7.36 -11.97 -5.96
C SER A 157 -7.16 -10.45 -5.90
N THR A 158 -8.08 -9.67 -6.46
CA THR A 158 -7.96 -8.21 -6.55
C THR A 158 -9.27 -7.49 -6.27
N HIS A 159 -9.20 -6.24 -5.81
CA HIS A 159 -10.37 -5.37 -5.67
C HIS A 159 -11.07 -5.08 -7.02
N THR A 160 -10.35 -5.10 -8.13
CA THR A 160 -10.94 -4.97 -9.47
C THR A 160 -11.78 -6.20 -9.81
N SER A 161 -11.26 -7.40 -9.57
CA SER A 161 -12.01 -8.64 -9.77
C SER A 161 -13.28 -8.71 -8.90
N LEU A 162 -13.22 -8.23 -7.64
CA LEU A 162 -14.42 -8.12 -6.80
C LEU A 162 -15.49 -7.22 -7.44
N ARG A 163 -15.09 -6.06 -7.97
CA ARG A 163 -16.00 -5.12 -8.64
C ARG A 163 -16.62 -5.73 -9.90
N ASP A 164 -15.83 -6.49 -10.65
CA ASP A 164 -16.33 -7.17 -11.85
C ASP A 164 -17.34 -8.27 -11.51
N LYS A 165 -17.07 -9.04 -10.46
CA LYS A 165 -18.01 -10.04 -9.94
C LYS A 165 -19.32 -9.41 -9.46
N LEU A 166 -19.25 -8.29 -8.75
CA LEU A 166 -20.43 -7.55 -8.29
C LEU A 166 -21.25 -7.03 -9.48
N ALA A 167 -20.60 -6.43 -10.47
CA ALA A 167 -21.28 -5.89 -11.65
C ALA A 167 -21.94 -6.96 -12.50
N LYS A 168 -21.36 -8.16 -12.57
CA LYS A 168 -21.94 -9.34 -13.27
C LYS A 168 -23.01 -10.06 -12.46
N GLY A 169 -23.20 -9.70 -11.19
CA GLY A 169 -24.13 -10.39 -10.29
C GLY A 169 -23.64 -11.77 -9.83
N GLU A 170 -22.33 -12.05 -9.93
CA GLU A 170 -21.73 -13.27 -9.40
C GLU A 170 -21.68 -13.24 -7.87
N VAL A 171 -21.62 -12.05 -7.28
CA VAL A 171 -21.78 -11.78 -5.84
C VAL A 171 -22.81 -10.67 -5.64
N ASP A 172 -23.40 -10.61 -4.45
CA ASP A 172 -24.45 -9.64 -4.10
C ASP A 172 -23.85 -8.43 -3.36
N ILE A 173 -22.74 -8.65 -2.65
CA ILE A 173 -22.03 -7.66 -1.85
C ILE A 173 -20.54 -7.91 -1.99
N ILE A 174 -19.74 -6.84 -1.99
CA ILE A 174 -18.28 -6.94 -1.84
C ILE A 174 -17.79 -6.08 -0.68
N SER A 175 -16.65 -6.44 -0.11
CA SER A 175 -15.93 -5.58 0.81
C SER A 175 -14.73 -4.93 0.13
N SER A 176 -14.70 -3.60 0.10
CA SER A 176 -13.65 -2.83 -0.57
C SER A 176 -13.64 -1.38 -0.09
N TYR A 177 -12.61 -0.63 -0.49
CA TYR A 177 -12.64 0.83 -0.43
C TYR A 177 -13.43 1.39 -1.62
N TRP A 178 -13.98 2.61 -1.46
CA TRP A 178 -14.67 3.29 -2.55
C TRP A 178 -13.71 4.07 -3.44
N ARG A 179 -13.83 3.92 -4.75
CA ARG A 179 -13.08 4.69 -5.75
C ARG A 179 -14.02 5.69 -6.44
N LYS A 180 -13.47 6.80 -6.90
CA LYS A 180 -14.25 7.79 -7.68
C LYS A 180 -14.92 7.15 -8.91
N ASP A 181 -14.21 6.24 -9.57
CA ASP A 181 -14.70 5.55 -10.77
C ASP A 181 -15.82 4.52 -10.47
N ASP A 182 -15.98 4.14 -9.20
CA ASP A 182 -17.06 3.23 -8.80
C ASP A 182 -18.46 3.84 -9.03
N GLN A 183 -18.57 5.17 -9.01
CA GLN A 183 -19.81 5.91 -9.30
C GLN A 183 -20.37 5.65 -10.71
N VAL A 184 -19.54 5.24 -11.65
CA VAL A 184 -19.98 4.88 -13.00
C VAL A 184 -20.73 3.55 -13.01
N ARG A 185 -20.42 2.65 -12.07
CA ARG A 185 -20.94 1.27 -12.04
C ARG A 185 -21.90 1.00 -10.89
N PHE A 186 -21.73 1.70 -9.77
CA PHE A 186 -22.46 1.45 -8.52
C PHE A 186 -22.97 2.75 -7.92
N SER A 187 -24.06 2.67 -7.15
CA SER A 187 -24.65 3.81 -6.49
C SER A 187 -24.01 4.08 -5.13
N ASN A 188 -23.70 5.34 -4.84
CA ASN A 188 -23.31 5.78 -3.48
C ASN A 188 -24.38 5.51 -2.42
N ASN A 189 -25.64 5.28 -2.82
CA ASN A 189 -26.72 4.94 -1.90
C ASN A 189 -26.64 3.48 -1.43
N TYR A 190 -25.86 2.64 -2.13
CA TYR A 190 -25.76 1.20 -1.88
C TYR A 190 -24.43 0.81 -1.22
N ILE A 191 -23.88 1.70 -0.41
CA ILE A 191 -22.69 1.43 0.38
C ILE A 191 -22.96 1.65 1.87
N VAL A 192 -22.24 0.92 2.71
CA VAL A 192 -22.23 1.12 4.16
C VAL A 192 -20.80 0.98 4.67
N PRO A 193 -20.31 1.92 5.52
CA PRO A 193 -18.94 1.85 6.03
C PRO A 193 -18.75 0.66 6.98
N ILE A 194 -17.55 0.10 6.98
CA ILE A 194 -17.12 -0.98 7.85
C ILE A 194 -15.99 -0.48 8.74
N GLY A 195 -16.25 -0.41 10.03
CA GLY A 195 -15.24 0.04 11.00
C GLY A 195 -14.89 1.52 10.87
N GLY A 196 -13.74 1.87 11.41
CA GLY A 196 -13.19 3.22 11.35
C GLY A 196 -12.33 3.47 10.11
N GLU A 197 -11.65 4.61 10.14
CA GLU A 197 -10.68 4.99 9.11
C GLU A 197 -9.48 4.04 9.10
N ILE A 198 -9.03 3.65 7.91
CA ILE A 198 -7.89 2.79 7.69
C ILE A 198 -6.69 3.65 7.32
N VAL A 199 -5.60 3.49 8.05
CA VAL A 199 -4.33 4.15 7.74
C VAL A 199 -3.80 3.66 6.38
N GLY A 200 -3.43 4.57 5.49
CA GLY A 200 -2.87 4.25 4.17
C GLY A 200 -1.54 3.48 4.26
N SER A 201 -1.14 2.84 3.18
CA SER A 201 0.19 2.23 3.09
C SER A 201 1.27 3.31 3.14
N ARG A 202 2.41 2.98 3.74
CA ARG A 202 3.53 3.92 3.94
C ARG A 202 4.81 3.36 3.36
N TRP A 203 5.65 4.24 2.89
CA TRP A 203 7.03 3.97 2.57
C TRP A 203 7.87 4.11 3.83
N PHE A 204 8.53 3.03 4.20
CA PHE A 204 9.43 2.97 5.34
C PHE A 204 10.87 2.90 4.84
N LEU A 205 11.74 3.63 5.51
CA LEU A 205 13.19 3.56 5.34
C LEU A 205 13.79 2.91 6.57
N LYS A 206 14.67 1.93 6.37
CA LYS A 206 15.51 1.39 7.44
C LYS A 206 16.52 2.47 7.81
N MET A 207 16.27 3.12 8.94
CA MET A 207 17.01 4.31 9.34
C MET A 207 18.30 3.93 10.07
N ASN A 208 19.39 4.50 9.62
CA ASN A 208 20.66 4.57 10.33
C ASN A 208 21.23 5.99 10.15
N ASP A 209 22.32 6.30 10.79
CA ASP A 209 22.93 7.64 10.74
C ASP A 209 23.37 8.05 9.32
N GLU A 210 23.52 7.08 8.42
CA GLU A 210 23.96 7.29 7.03
C GLU A 210 22.80 7.52 6.05
N ASN A 211 21.55 7.26 6.45
CA ASN A 211 20.38 7.26 5.54
C ASN A 211 19.53 8.54 5.63
N ILE A 212 19.92 9.54 6.40
CA ILE A 212 19.11 10.75 6.63
C ILE A 212 18.83 11.48 5.30
N ASP A 213 19.85 11.64 4.46
CA ASP A 213 19.70 12.25 3.14
C ASP A 213 18.72 11.49 2.25
N LEU A 214 18.69 10.16 2.38
CA LEU A 214 17.84 9.31 1.58
C LEU A 214 16.34 9.48 1.90
N ALA A 215 16.01 9.85 3.14
CA ALA A 215 14.62 10.07 3.55
C ALA A 215 13.96 11.19 2.72
N CYS A 216 14.63 12.30 2.52
CA CYS A 216 14.12 13.43 1.75
C CYS A 216 14.11 13.15 0.24
N GLU A 217 15.09 12.43 -0.24
CA GLU A 217 15.13 12.01 -1.64
C GLU A 217 13.99 11.06 -1.97
N LEU A 218 13.68 10.10 -1.10
CA LEU A 218 12.53 9.22 -1.24
C LEU A 218 11.21 10.00 -1.28
N GLN A 219 11.03 10.99 -0.41
CA GLN A 219 9.86 11.86 -0.49
C GLN A 219 9.75 12.57 -1.84
N SER A 220 10.88 13.06 -2.36
CA SER A 220 10.93 13.74 -3.67
C SER A 220 10.56 12.80 -4.82
N VAL A 221 11.19 11.63 -4.90
CA VAL A 221 10.94 10.62 -5.91
C VAL A 221 9.48 10.14 -5.88
N ILE A 222 8.98 9.77 -4.71
CA ILE A 222 7.60 9.28 -4.55
C ILE A 222 6.58 10.37 -4.85
N SER A 223 6.84 11.62 -4.47
CA SER A 223 5.98 12.77 -4.78
C SER A 223 5.95 13.07 -6.28
N ALA A 224 7.06 12.88 -6.99
CA ALA A 224 7.11 13.02 -8.45
C ALA A 224 6.25 11.95 -9.13
N LEU A 225 6.37 10.69 -8.71
CA LEU A 225 5.55 9.59 -9.22
C LEU A 225 4.06 9.78 -8.96
N ALA A 226 3.69 10.28 -7.78
CA ALA A 226 2.31 10.54 -7.41
C ALA A 226 1.62 11.53 -8.37
N ARG A 227 2.32 12.54 -8.86
CA ARG A 227 1.77 13.53 -9.81
C ARG A 227 1.33 12.91 -11.14
N SER A 228 2.06 11.92 -11.61
CA SER A 228 1.78 11.23 -12.89
C SER A 228 0.83 10.04 -12.77
N HIS A 229 0.53 9.59 -11.54
CA HIS A 229 -0.27 8.39 -11.31
C HIS A 229 -1.74 8.59 -11.69
N SER A 230 -2.38 7.59 -12.29
CA SER A 230 -3.80 7.64 -12.69
C SER A 230 -4.78 7.52 -11.52
N SER A 231 -4.42 6.76 -10.48
CA SER A 231 -5.27 6.54 -9.31
C SER A 231 -5.23 7.71 -8.32
N SER A 232 -6.40 8.19 -7.89
CA SER A 232 -6.51 9.24 -6.87
C SER A 232 -5.88 8.87 -5.53
N TYR A 233 -5.93 7.59 -5.15
CA TYR A 233 -5.30 7.08 -3.92
C TYR A 233 -3.78 7.34 -3.92
N PHE A 234 -3.09 7.03 -5.02
CA PHE A 234 -1.64 7.22 -5.12
C PHE A 234 -1.21 8.68 -5.32
N LYS A 235 -2.14 9.58 -5.68
CA LYS A 235 -1.85 11.02 -5.82
C LYS A 235 -1.82 11.76 -4.49
N SER A 236 -2.54 11.27 -3.49
CA SER A 236 -2.70 11.96 -2.21
C SER A 236 -1.71 11.40 -1.20
N LEU A 237 -0.68 12.18 -0.91
CA LEU A 237 0.43 11.80 -0.05
C LEU A 237 0.40 12.55 1.28
N GLN A 238 0.87 11.88 2.32
CA GLN A 238 1.15 12.43 3.64
C GLN A 238 2.62 12.22 3.99
N GLN A 239 3.30 13.28 4.41
CA GLN A 239 4.69 13.22 4.86
C GLN A 239 4.74 12.83 6.34
N TYR A 240 5.67 11.95 6.69
CA TYR A 240 5.94 11.51 8.06
C TYR A 240 7.34 11.89 8.52
N TRP A 241 8.24 12.28 7.61
CA TRP A 241 9.58 12.77 7.89
C TRP A 241 9.67 14.25 7.52
N GLN A 242 10.27 15.05 8.41
CA GLN A 242 10.50 16.48 8.16
C GLN A 242 11.79 16.65 7.38
N CYS A 243 11.66 17.11 6.14
CA CYS A 243 12.79 17.54 5.34
C CYS A 243 12.95 19.05 5.51
N GLU A 244 14.03 19.49 6.08
CA GLU A 244 14.35 20.91 6.16
C GLU A 244 14.38 21.51 4.75
N LYS A 245 13.62 22.58 4.55
CA LYS A 245 13.80 23.41 3.35
C LYS A 245 15.24 23.93 3.42
N SER A 246 16.07 23.60 2.42
CA SER A 246 17.45 24.05 2.35
C SER A 246 17.53 25.54 2.71
N PRO A 247 18.37 25.94 3.67
CA PRO A 247 18.52 27.36 4.06
C PRO A 247 19.09 28.26 2.96
N TYR A 248 19.44 27.69 1.79
CA TYR A 248 20.03 28.41 0.67
C TYR A 248 19.03 29.10 -0.27
N HIS A 249 17.73 29.09 0.01
CA HIS A 249 16.74 29.82 -0.81
C HIS A 249 16.50 31.28 -0.38
N PHE A 250 17.23 31.79 0.61
CA PHE A 250 17.06 33.18 1.10
C PHE A 250 18.15 34.17 0.63
N LEU A 251 19.07 33.81 -0.25
CA LEU A 251 20.11 34.69 -0.74
C LEU A 251 20.01 35.00 -2.25
N GLY A 252 18.82 35.09 -2.79
CA GLY A 252 18.60 35.31 -4.23
C GLY A 252 17.61 36.40 -4.59
N GLU A 253 17.29 37.35 -3.69
CA GLU A 253 16.53 38.56 -4.06
C GLU A 253 17.00 39.74 -3.17
N GLN A 254 18.14 40.30 -3.50
CA GLN A 254 18.48 41.71 -3.31
C GLN A 254 19.78 42.00 -4.09
N VAL A 255 19.65 42.39 -5.35
CA VAL A 255 20.38 43.51 -6.01
C VAL A 255 19.58 43.96 -7.22
#